data_9e1bfc63d505bbebd0e528769b9e9c27
#
_entry.id   9e1bfc63d505bbebd0e528769b9e9c27
#
_cell.length_a   1.000
_cell.length_b   1.000
_cell.length_c   1.000
_cell.angle_alpha   90.00
_cell.angle_beta   90.00
_cell.angle_gamma   90.00
#
_symmetry.space_group_name_H-M   'P 1'
#
loop_
_entity.id
_entity.type
_entity.pdbx_description
1 polymer ?
#
loop_
_entity_poly.entity_id
_entity_poly.type
_entity_poly.pdbx_seq_one_letter_code
_entity_poly.pdbx_strand_id
1 'polypeptide(L)'
;MAILTISRRYGSGGRDIGRAVADLLHYDYVDRRRILADIGKAGQTWGDFAKQYDEKQPSVYERYKWSFRGFVALNQAQILEYALYDNVVIMGRGGNFLLRGIPFAFRIHIKASMEDRIERLTKREGLDEENARWLIGKVDKEMGGAVYLIYGSAWDDPKHYDRVFDTSTQKAEEIIATVKDEVLKRVSADTEKARQVLQLRALAAKVRARIAIEPTFPISALDVRPKEEGLIQYGIMVRGVVYNKSAIGAIEETAKKICGDVPVEFELQYRWHPRLGEWHFR
;
A
#
# COMPACT_ATOMS: atom_id res chain seq x y z
N MET A 1 -6.16 -18.70 -7.59
CA MET A 1 -5.41 -17.64 -6.87
C MET A 1 -6.37 -16.71 -6.18
N ALA A 2 -6.12 -16.33 -4.93
CA ALA A 2 -6.91 -15.30 -4.28
C ALA A 2 -6.03 -14.48 -3.31
N ILE A 3 -6.37 -13.22 -3.17
CA ILE A 3 -5.67 -12.27 -2.31
C ILE A 3 -6.68 -11.74 -1.29
N LEU A 4 -6.31 -11.74 -0.02
CA LEU A 4 -7.09 -11.09 1.03
C LEU A 4 -6.34 -9.84 1.50
N THR A 5 -7.00 -8.69 1.50
CA THR A 5 -6.45 -7.51 2.17
C THR A 5 -7.36 -7.03 3.29
N ILE A 6 -6.78 -6.80 4.45
CA ILE A 6 -7.51 -6.47 5.68
C ILE A 6 -7.08 -5.10 6.19
N SER A 7 -7.99 -4.14 6.13
CA SER A 7 -7.92 -2.92 6.92
C SER A 7 -8.64 -3.11 8.24
N ARG A 8 -8.22 -2.42 9.30
CA ARG A 8 -8.85 -2.65 10.62
C ARG A 8 -8.67 -1.45 11.53
N ARG A 9 -9.65 -1.18 12.38
CA ARG A 9 -9.51 -0.26 13.51
C ARG A 9 -8.59 -0.87 14.57
N TYR A 10 -7.84 -0.03 15.25
CA TYR A 10 -6.94 -0.49 16.32
C TYR A 10 -7.77 -1.10 17.47
N GLY A 11 -7.36 -2.26 17.95
CA GLY A 11 -8.09 -3.01 18.98
C GLY A 11 -9.33 -3.78 18.48
N SER A 12 -9.66 -3.78 17.18
CA SER A 12 -10.84 -4.50 16.64
C SER A 12 -10.67 -6.02 16.52
N GLY A 13 -9.52 -6.62 16.89
CA GLY A 13 -9.27 -8.06 16.69
C GLY A 13 -8.91 -8.44 15.24
N GLY A 14 -8.88 -7.48 14.33
CA GLY A 14 -8.65 -7.77 12.90
C GLY A 14 -7.30 -8.41 12.57
N ARG A 15 -6.27 -8.23 13.43
CA ARG A 15 -4.98 -8.93 13.27
C ARG A 15 -5.12 -10.42 13.50
N ASP A 16 -5.83 -10.79 14.56
CA ASP A 16 -5.99 -12.18 14.96
C ASP A 16 -6.86 -12.93 13.95
N ILE A 17 -7.93 -12.29 13.46
CA ILE A 17 -8.77 -12.80 12.37
C ILE A 17 -7.92 -13.01 11.10
N GLY A 18 -7.08 -12.03 10.73
CA GLY A 18 -6.23 -12.14 9.55
C GLY A 18 -5.23 -13.29 9.62
N ARG A 19 -4.62 -13.53 10.80
CA ARG A 19 -3.74 -14.67 11.04
C ARG A 19 -4.48 -15.98 10.97
N ALA A 20 -5.61 -16.08 11.66
CA ALA A 20 -6.43 -17.30 11.65
C ALA A 20 -6.88 -17.69 10.24
N VAL A 21 -7.26 -16.70 9.40
CA VAL A 21 -7.59 -16.96 7.99
C VAL A 21 -6.37 -17.41 7.20
N ALA A 22 -5.21 -16.78 7.39
CA ALA A 22 -3.97 -17.16 6.71
C ALA A 22 -3.55 -18.60 7.06
N ASP A 23 -3.59 -18.95 8.34
CA ASP A 23 -3.27 -20.29 8.82
C ASP A 23 -4.27 -21.34 8.27
N LEU A 24 -5.57 -21.02 8.31
CA LEU A 24 -6.63 -21.92 7.84
C LEU A 24 -6.57 -22.20 6.31
N LEU A 25 -6.15 -21.20 5.53
CA LEU A 25 -6.03 -21.30 4.08
C LEU A 25 -4.62 -21.69 3.61
N HIS A 26 -3.65 -21.78 4.53
CA HIS A 26 -2.23 -21.94 4.23
C HIS A 26 -1.71 -20.80 3.31
N TYR A 27 -2.19 -19.58 3.57
CA TYR A 27 -1.80 -18.39 2.84
C TYR A 27 -0.63 -17.68 3.54
N ASP A 28 0.21 -17.05 2.76
CA ASP A 28 1.28 -16.21 3.29
C ASP A 28 0.71 -14.99 4.03
N TYR A 29 1.23 -14.69 5.22
CA TYR A 29 0.78 -13.57 6.02
C TYR A 29 1.79 -12.43 5.97
N VAL A 30 1.35 -11.30 5.40
CA VAL A 30 2.15 -10.10 5.20
C VAL A 30 1.65 -8.98 6.09
N ASP A 31 2.44 -8.63 7.09
CA ASP A 31 2.15 -7.53 7.99
C ASP A 31 3.14 -6.36 7.82
N ARG A 32 2.91 -5.33 8.64
CA ARG A 32 3.77 -4.14 8.73
C ARG A 32 5.25 -4.48 8.87
N ARG A 33 5.60 -5.43 9.74
CA ARG A 33 7.01 -5.77 10.04
C ARG A 33 7.71 -6.29 8.79
N ARG A 34 7.07 -7.20 8.07
CA ARG A 34 7.61 -7.81 6.87
C ARG A 34 7.80 -6.78 5.76
N ILE A 35 6.79 -5.92 5.52
CA ILE A 35 6.89 -4.85 4.51
C ILE A 35 8.05 -3.90 4.81
N LEU A 36 8.20 -3.46 6.08
CA LEU A 36 9.30 -2.57 6.46
C LEU A 36 10.67 -3.22 6.32
N ALA A 37 10.78 -4.51 6.66
CA ALA A 37 12.03 -5.27 6.49
C ALA A 37 12.44 -5.34 5.01
N ASP A 38 11.47 -5.53 4.11
CA ASP A 38 11.74 -5.61 2.68
C ASP A 38 12.05 -4.22 2.06
N ILE A 39 11.41 -3.16 2.53
CA ILE A 39 11.80 -1.79 2.17
C ILE A 39 13.26 -1.52 2.56
N GLY A 40 13.71 -2.02 3.71
CA GLY A 40 15.11 -1.92 4.16
C GLY A 40 16.12 -2.59 3.22
N LYS A 41 15.71 -3.57 2.42
CA LYS A 41 16.57 -4.20 1.40
C LYS A 41 16.92 -3.26 0.25
N ALA A 42 16.15 -2.17 0.05
CA ALA A 42 16.49 -1.12 -0.91
C ALA A 42 17.69 -0.25 -0.46
N GLY A 43 18.17 -0.44 0.77
CA GLY A 43 19.32 0.23 1.36
C GLY A 43 19.03 0.73 2.77
N GLN A 44 20.09 0.91 3.60
CA GLN A 44 19.99 1.32 5.00
C GLN A 44 19.18 2.62 5.16
N THR A 45 19.42 3.61 4.32
CA THR A 45 18.70 4.89 4.35
C THR A 45 17.19 4.71 4.20
N TRP A 46 16.75 3.79 3.33
CA TRP A 46 15.33 3.50 3.14
C TRP A 46 14.72 2.74 4.31
N GLY A 47 15.49 1.88 4.95
CA GLY A 47 15.09 1.23 6.20
C GLY A 47 14.87 2.25 7.33
N ASP A 48 15.71 3.26 7.45
CA ASP A 48 15.60 4.31 8.46
C ASP A 48 14.41 5.24 8.17
N PHE A 49 14.20 5.65 6.92
CA PHE A 49 13.01 6.41 6.52
C PHE A 49 11.73 5.60 6.74
N ALA A 50 11.74 4.30 6.45
CA ALA A 50 10.60 3.44 6.67
C ALA A 50 10.20 3.40 8.14
N LYS A 51 11.16 3.27 9.07
CA LYS A 51 10.91 3.35 10.52
C LYS A 51 10.35 4.72 10.91
N GLN A 52 10.99 5.81 10.46
CA GLN A 52 10.58 7.17 10.78
C GLN A 52 9.14 7.46 10.37
N TYR A 53 8.75 7.13 9.12
CA TYR A 53 7.41 7.40 8.59
C TYR A 53 6.35 6.41 9.05
N ASP A 54 6.78 5.29 9.60
CA ASP A 54 5.91 4.29 10.16
C ASP A 54 5.52 4.59 11.61
N GLU A 55 6.41 5.20 12.39
CA GLU A 55 6.23 5.55 13.80
C GLU A 55 5.48 6.86 14.01
N LYS A 56 5.47 7.75 13.02
CA LYS A 56 4.87 9.08 13.14
C LYS A 56 3.90 9.34 11.99
N GLN A 57 2.78 9.99 12.30
CA GLN A 57 1.92 10.54 11.27
C GLN A 57 2.71 11.62 10.50
N PRO A 58 2.90 11.47 9.18
CA PRO A 58 3.59 12.49 8.40
C PRO A 58 2.75 13.78 8.38
N SER A 59 3.42 14.90 8.53
CA SER A 59 2.79 16.21 8.37
C SER A 59 2.42 16.46 6.91
N VAL A 60 1.51 17.42 6.67
CA VAL A 60 1.12 17.81 5.30
C VAL A 60 2.32 18.27 4.47
N TYR A 61 3.32 18.88 5.11
CA TYR A 61 4.56 19.31 4.44
C TYR A 61 5.48 18.14 4.07
N GLU A 62 5.47 17.05 4.83
CA GLU A 62 6.32 15.88 4.56
C GLU A 62 5.96 15.16 3.27
N ARG A 63 4.71 15.27 2.79
CA ARG A 63 4.30 14.71 1.49
C ARG A 63 5.13 15.22 0.32
N TYR A 64 5.75 16.38 0.45
CA TYR A 64 6.61 16.97 -0.58
C TYR A 64 8.06 16.54 -0.47
N LYS A 65 8.48 15.98 0.67
CA LYS A 65 9.84 15.48 0.84
C LYS A 65 10.10 14.28 -0.07
N TRP A 66 11.28 14.28 -0.66
CA TRP A 66 11.74 13.15 -1.48
C TRP A 66 11.69 11.83 -0.71
N SER A 67 12.20 11.80 0.52
CA SER A 67 12.21 10.62 1.39
C SER A 67 10.80 10.03 1.65
N PHE A 68 9.79 10.89 1.88
CA PHE A 68 8.42 10.42 2.07
C PHE A 68 7.83 9.85 0.77
N ARG A 69 8.04 10.52 -0.37
CA ARG A 69 7.54 10.05 -1.67
C ARG A 69 8.19 8.73 -2.07
N GLY A 70 9.51 8.59 -1.83
CA GLY A 70 10.24 7.34 -2.04
C GLY A 70 9.73 6.22 -1.13
N PHE A 71 9.52 6.49 0.16
CA PHE A 71 8.93 5.53 1.10
C PHE A 71 7.54 5.05 0.63
N VAL A 72 6.65 5.97 0.24
CA VAL A 72 5.32 5.61 -0.27
C VAL A 72 5.42 4.76 -1.53
N ALA A 73 6.31 5.11 -2.47
CA ALA A 73 6.50 4.36 -3.70
C ALA A 73 7.02 2.94 -3.44
N LEU A 74 8.01 2.79 -2.55
CA LEU A 74 8.52 1.49 -2.12
C LEU A 74 7.45 0.64 -1.44
N ASN A 75 6.67 1.24 -0.51
CA ASN A 75 5.59 0.55 0.17
C ASN A 75 4.52 0.03 -0.81
N GLN A 76 4.13 0.85 -1.79
CA GLN A 76 3.15 0.46 -2.80
C GLN A 76 3.68 -0.64 -3.73
N ALA A 77 4.94 -0.54 -4.15
CA ALA A 77 5.60 -1.56 -4.97
C ALA A 77 5.67 -2.90 -4.23
N GLN A 78 6.06 -2.88 -2.95
CA GLN A 78 6.18 -4.08 -2.14
C GLN A 78 4.84 -4.78 -1.92
N ILE A 79 3.76 -4.03 -1.67
CA ILE A 79 2.41 -4.60 -1.52
C ILE A 79 1.94 -5.28 -2.81
N LEU A 80 2.14 -4.63 -3.96
CA LEU A 80 1.77 -5.20 -5.24
C LEU A 80 2.65 -6.40 -5.63
N GLU A 81 3.91 -6.41 -5.25
CA GLU A 81 4.79 -7.55 -5.41
C GLU A 81 4.28 -8.76 -4.61
N TYR A 82 3.93 -8.57 -3.33
CA TYR A 82 3.29 -9.65 -2.55
C TYR A 82 2.00 -10.15 -3.17
N ALA A 83 1.20 -9.26 -3.76
CA ALA A 83 -0.03 -9.64 -4.43
C ALA A 83 0.21 -10.54 -5.66
N LEU A 84 1.40 -10.49 -6.28
CA LEU A 84 1.77 -11.37 -7.40
C LEU A 84 2.12 -12.80 -6.97
N TYR A 85 2.54 -13.01 -5.70
CA TYR A 85 2.96 -14.33 -5.20
C TYR A 85 1.80 -15.27 -4.89
N ASP A 86 0.56 -14.85 -5.07
CA ASP A 86 -0.63 -15.67 -4.81
C ASP A 86 -0.86 -16.01 -3.32
N ASN A 87 -2.10 -16.39 -3.00
CA ASN A 87 -2.43 -16.96 -1.71
C ASN A 87 -1.86 -16.18 -0.53
N VAL A 88 -2.15 -14.88 -0.51
CA VAL A 88 -1.58 -13.95 0.47
C VAL A 88 -2.66 -13.19 1.24
N VAL A 89 -2.42 -12.99 2.54
CA VAL A 89 -3.18 -12.08 3.41
C VAL A 89 -2.32 -10.85 3.70
N ILE A 90 -2.73 -9.69 3.19
CA ILE A 90 -2.02 -8.42 3.34
C ILE A 90 -2.71 -7.55 4.40
N MET A 91 -1.98 -7.16 5.44
CA MET A 91 -2.51 -6.41 6.57
C MET A 91 -2.28 -4.90 6.42
N GLY A 92 -3.32 -4.16 6.05
CA GLY A 92 -3.33 -2.70 5.97
C GLY A 92 -2.49 -2.12 4.83
N ARG A 93 -1.80 -1.00 5.10
CA ARG A 93 -0.87 -0.31 4.18
C ARG A 93 -1.48 0.16 2.85
N GLY A 94 -2.81 0.25 2.78
CA GLY A 94 -3.50 0.68 1.57
C GLY A 94 -3.69 -0.43 0.52
N GLY A 95 -3.52 -1.70 0.89
CA GLY A 95 -3.77 -2.83 -0.01
C GLY A 95 -5.17 -2.79 -0.64
N ASN A 96 -6.17 -2.33 0.11
CA ASN A 96 -7.53 -2.15 -0.39
C ASN A 96 -7.65 -1.12 -1.53
N PHE A 97 -6.80 -0.10 -1.55
CA PHE A 97 -6.76 0.88 -2.65
C PHE A 97 -5.99 0.33 -3.85
N LEU A 98 -4.83 -0.28 -3.60
CA LEU A 98 -3.95 -0.81 -4.65
C LEU A 98 -4.57 -1.96 -5.43
N LEU A 99 -5.37 -2.79 -4.75
CA LEU A 99 -6.04 -3.97 -5.32
C LEU A 99 -7.49 -3.72 -5.74
N ARG A 100 -7.91 -2.46 -5.77
CA ARG A 100 -9.24 -2.09 -6.26
C ARG A 100 -9.46 -2.54 -7.69
N GLY A 101 -10.58 -3.24 -7.92
CA GLY A 101 -10.95 -3.75 -9.24
C GLY A 101 -10.16 -5.00 -9.70
N ILE A 102 -9.37 -5.62 -8.82
CA ILE A 102 -8.79 -6.95 -9.06
C ILE A 102 -9.83 -7.99 -8.61
N PRO A 103 -10.41 -8.80 -9.51
CA PRO A 103 -11.57 -9.65 -9.20
C PRO A 103 -11.27 -10.74 -8.16
N PHE A 104 -10.05 -11.26 -8.15
CA PHE A 104 -9.61 -12.29 -7.21
C PHE A 104 -9.04 -11.72 -5.90
N ALA A 105 -9.10 -10.41 -5.68
CA ALA A 105 -8.79 -9.77 -4.41
C ALA A 105 -10.06 -9.55 -3.59
N PHE A 106 -10.02 -9.97 -2.33
CA PHE A 106 -11.06 -9.69 -1.34
C PHE A 106 -10.58 -8.63 -0.36
N ARG A 107 -11.25 -7.48 -0.36
CA ARG A 107 -10.84 -6.30 0.41
C ARG A 107 -11.82 -6.08 1.55
N ILE A 108 -11.37 -6.27 2.77
CA ILE A 108 -12.25 -6.17 3.94
C ILE A 108 -11.77 -5.09 4.93
N HIS A 109 -12.73 -4.57 5.67
CA HIS A 109 -12.49 -3.70 6.83
C HIS A 109 -13.08 -4.34 8.08
N ILE A 110 -12.30 -4.38 9.17
CA ILE A 110 -12.75 -4.91 10.46
C ILE A 110 -12.79 -3.77 11.47
N LYS A 111 -13.98 -3.51 11.99
CA LYS A 111 -14.25 -2.51 13.03
C LYS A 111 -14.75 -3.14 14.31
N ALA A 112 -14.84 -2.36 15.37
CA ALA A 112 -15.54 -2.66 16.61
C ALA A 112 -15.94 -1.35 17.30
N SER A 113 -16.86 -1.41 18.27
CA SER A 113 -17.21 -0.31 19.14
C SER A 113 -15.99 0.21 19.92
N MET A 114 -16.05 1.42 20.41
CA MET A 114 -14.97 1.97 21.24
C MET A 114 -14.84 1.15 22.53
N GLU A 115 -15.94 0.78 23.11
CA GLU A 115 -16.06 0.05 24.38
C GLU A 115 -15.37 -1.32 24.27
N ASP A 116 -15.70 -2.11 23.27
CA ASP A 116 -15.10 -3.44 23.06
C ASP A 116 -13.58 -3.35 22.77
N ARG A 117 -13.17 -2.31 22.07
CA ARG A 117 -11.74 -2.09 21.79
C ARG A 117 -10.97 -1.72 23.06
N ILE A 118 -11.55 -0.90 23.93
CA ILE A 118 -10.98 -0.55 25.23
C ILE A 118 -10.87 -1.83 26.07
N GLU A 119 -11.94 -2.58 26.21
CA GLU A 119 -11.95 -3.83 26.98
C GLU A 119 -10.86 -4.80 26.51
N ARG A 120 -10.70 -4.96 25.19
CA ARG A 120 -9.66 -5.83 24.62
C ARG A 120 -8.25 -5.34 24.93
N LEU A 121 -8.00 -4.03 24.84
CA LEU A 121 -6.69 -3.47 25.17
C LEU A 121 -6.38 -3.55 26.66
N THR A 122 -7.35 -3.26 27.50
CA THR A 122 -7.21 -3.39 28.97
C THR A 122 -6.83 -4.82 29.33
N LYS A 123 -7.53 -5.82 28.79
CA LYS A 123 -7.27 -7.23 29.05
C LYS A 123 -5.92 -7.71 28.48
N ARG A 124 -5.55 -7.24 27.29
CA ARG A 124 -4.36 -7.73 26.59
C ARG A 124 -3.08 -7.03 27.01
N GLU A 125 -3.14 -5.72 27.24
CA GLU A 125 -1.98 -4.87 27.44
C GLU A 125 -1.87 -4.33 28.87
N GLY A 126 -2.89 -4.59 29.73
CA GLY A 126 -2.90 -4.13 31.11
C GLY A 126 -3.11 -2.61 31.26
N LEU A 127 -3.58 -1.93 30.21
CA LEU A 127 -3.87 -0.50 30.23
C LEU A 127 -5.16 -0.22 31.03
N ASP A 128 -5.22 0.91 31.72
CA ASP A 128 -6.50 1.42 32.20
C ASP A 128 -7.36 1.95 31.05
N GLU A 129 -8.65 2.18 31.33
CA GLU A 129 -9.62 2.59 30.30
C GLU A 129 -9.28 3.93 29.65
N GLU A 130 -8.74 4.88 30.40
CA GLU A 130 -8.41 6.23 29.89
C GLU A 130 -7.24 6.14 28.92
N ASN A 131 -6.16 5.45 29.31
CA ASN A 131 -5.00 5.23 28.46
C ASN A 131 -5.35 4.39 27.23
N ALA A 132 -6.20 3.36 27.37
CA ALA A 132 -6.66 2.56 26.25
C ALA A 132 -7.48 3.42 25.26
N ARG A 133 -8.40 4.26 25.72
CA ARG A 133 -9.20 5.17 24.90
C ARG A 133 -8.32 6.19 24.17
N TRP A 134 -7.37 6.78 24.88
CA TRP A 134 -6.43 7.73 24.30
C TRP A 134 -5.57 7.07 23.19
N LEU A 135 -5.04 5.88 23.46
CA LEU A 135 -4.20 5.14 22.52
C LEU A 135 -4.97 4.76 21.24
N ILE A 136 -6.20 4.26 21.40
CA ILE A 136 -7.10 3.94 20.28
C ILE A 136 -7.34 5.19 19.42
N GLY A 137 -7.73 6.29 20.04
CA GLY A 137 -8.01 7.55 19.32
C GLY A 137 -6.78 8.07 18.58
N LYS A 138 -5.61 8.02 19.22
CA LYS A 138 -4.33 8.42 18.62
C LYS A 138 -3.98 7.57 17.40
N VAL A 139 -3.99 6.23 17.54
CA VAL A 139 -3.61 5.32 16.46
C VAL A 139 -4.60 5.40 15.28
N ASP A 140 -5.91 5.43 15.54
CA ASP A 140 -6.91 5.55 14.48
C ASP A 140 -6.76 6.88 13.71
N LYS A 141 -6.48 7.98 14.42
CA LYS A 141 -6.23 9.30 13.81
C LYS A 141 -4.96 9.29 12.94
N GLU A 142 -3.87 8.74 13.44
CA GLU A 142 -2.61 8.65 12.72
C GLU A 142 -2.75 7.79 11.45
N MET A 143 -3.38 6.63 11.56
CA MET A 143 -3.66 5.76 10.41
C MET A 143 -4.56 6.43 9.39
N GLY A 144 -5.65 7.06 9.83
CA GLY A 144 -6.58 7.77 8.96
C GLY A 144 -5.90 8.93 8.23
N GLY A 145 -5.11 9.72 8.95
CA GLY A 145 -4.35 10.84 8.39
C GLY A 145 -3.32 10.39 7.35
N ALA A 146 -2.57 9.31 7.63
CA ALA A 146 -1.60 8.77 6.68
C ALA A 146 -2.28 8.25 5.39
N VAL A 147 -3.38 7.51 5.51
CA VAL A 147 -4.14 7.01 4.36
C VAL A 147 -4.72 8.16 3.55
N TYR A 148 -5.31 9.16 4.21
CA TYR A 148 -5.83 10.34 3.52
C TYR A 148 -4.74 11.11 2.77
N LEU A 149 -3.56 11.24 3.36
CA LEU A 149 -2.42 11.91 2.73
C LEU A 149 -1.92 11.19 1.48
N ILE A 150 -1.94 9.85 1.49
CA ILE A 150 -1.41 9.02 0.40
C ILE A 150 -2.45 8.76 -0.69
N TYR A 151 -3.71 8.49 -0.31
CA TYR A 151 -4.75 8.02 -1.24
C TYR A 151 -5.89 9.03 -1.46
N GLY A 152 -5.91 10.15 -0.71
CA GLY A 152 -6.96 11.17 -0.83
C GLY A 152 -8.33 10.71 -0.37
N SER A 153 -8.43 9.66 0.43
CA SER A 153 -9.69 9.02 0.80
C SER A 153 -9.72 8.63 2.28
N ALA A 154 -10.91 8.67 2.88
CA ALA A 154 -11.08 8.17 4.23
C ALA A 154 -10.87 6.64 4.27
N TRP A 155 -10.03 6.20 5.20
CA TRP A 155 -9.62 4.79 5.29
C TRP A 155 -10.70 3.86 5.81
N ASP A 156 -11.72 4.37 6.45
CA ASP A 156 -12.86 3.65 7.02
C ASP A 156 -14.16 3.81 6.21
N ASP A 157 -14.10 4.47 5.04
CA ASP A 157 -15.24 4.58 4.13
C ASP A 157 -15.58 3.21 3.52
N PRO A 158 -16.78 2.65 3.78
CA PRO A 158 -17.17 1.33 3.32
C PRO A 158 -17.04 1.10 1.81
N LYS A 159 -17.15 2.16 1.00
CA LYS A 159 -17.04 2.06 -0.48
C LYS A 159 -15.67 1.57 -0.97
N HIS A 160 -14.66 1.59 -0.12
CA HIS A 160 -13.30 1.11 -0.46
C HIS A 160 -13.08 -0.37 -0.15
N TYR A 161 -14.13 -1.07 0.29
CA TYR A 161 -14.07 -2.47 0.70
C TYR A 161 -15.17 -3.28 0.03
N ASP A 162 -14.94 -4.55 -0.14
CA ASP A 162 -15.95 -5.48 -0.63
C ASP A 162 -16.88 -5.90 0.51
N ARG A 163 -16.36 -5.89 1.77
CA ARG A 163 -17.15 -6.15 2.98
C ARG A 163 -16.56 -5.46 4.21
N VAL A 164 -17.45 -5.06 5.12
CA VAL A 164 -17.10 -4.53 6.43
C VAL A 164 -17.66 -5.48 7.48
N PHE A 165 -16.82 -5.89 8.43
CA PHE A 165 -17.22 -6.72 9.57
C PHE A 165 -17.12 -5.94 10.88
N ASP A 166 -18.02 -6.23 11.81
CA ASP A 166 -18.07 -5.61 13.12
C ASP A 166 -17.94 -6.68 14.21
N THR A 167 -16.79 -6.72 14.87
CA THR A 167 -16.51 -7.72 15.92
C THR A 167 -17.17 -7.40 17.26
N SER A 168 -17.96 -6.33 17.34
CA SER A 168 -18.85 -6.07 18.47
C SER A 168 -20.17 -6.82 18.35
N THR A 169 -20.58 -7.14 17.13
CA THR A 169 -21.87 -7.78 16.83
C THR A 169 -21.72 -9.17 16.22
N GLN A 170 -20.54 -9.52 15.74
CA GLN A 170 -20.26 -10.79 15.08
C GLN A 170 -19.11 -11.51 15.79
N LYS A 171 -19.24 -12.82 15.96
CA LYS A 171 -18.17 -13.64 16.52
C LYS A 171 -17.00 -13.77 15.55
N ALA A 172 -15.79 -13.83 16.09
CA ALA A 172 -14.58 -13.95 15.27
C ALA A 172 -14.59 -15.19 14.38
N GLU A 173 -15.09 -16.31 14.88
CA GLU A 173 -15.19 -17.59 14.19
C GLU A 173 -16.12 -17.51 12.97
N GLU A 174 -17.24 -16.80 13.11
CA GLU A 174 -18.21 -16.57 12.02
C GLU A 174 -17.60 -15.66 10.92
N ILE A 175 -16.85 -14.64 11.34
CA ILE A 175 -16.13 -13.77 10.40
C ILE A 175 -15.05 -14.57 9.65
N ILE A 176 -14.25 -15.37 10.35
CA ILE A 176 -13.21 -16.20 9.77
C ILE A 176 -13.80 -17.17 8.75
N ALA A 177 -14.89 -17.87 9.09
CA ALA A 177 -15.56 -18.78 8.18
C ALA A 177 -16.07 -18.05 6.93
N THR A 178 -16.75 -16.93 7.12
CA THR A 178 -17.25 -16.11 6.01
C THR A 178 -16.13 -15.60 5.11
N VAL A 179 -15.03 -15.10 5.69
CA VAL A 179 -13.88 -14.60 4.93
C VAL A 179 -13.22 -15.72 4.13
N LYS A 180 -13.04 -16.90 4.76
CA LYS A 180 -12.52 -18.09 4.06
C LYS A 180 -13.36 -18.43 2.84
N ASP A 181 -14.68 -18.55 3.00
CA ASP A 181 -15.58 -18.93 1.90
C ASP A 181 -15.56 -17.89 0.77
N GLU A 182 -15.55 -16.61 1.11
CA GLU A 182 -15.48 -15.51 0.14
C GLU A 182 -14.14 -15.47 -0.61
N VAL A 183 -13.03 -15.77 0.05
CA VAL A 183 -11.71 -15.89 -0.59
C VAL A 183 -11.69 -17.08 -1.55
N LEU A 184 -12.20 -18.23 -1.15
CA LEU A 184 -12.24 -19.42 -1.99
C LEU A 184 -13.12 -19.24 -3.24
N LYS A 185 -14.26 -18.55 -3.12
CA LYS A 185 -15.11 -18.21 -4.28
C LYS A 185 -14.37 -17.35 -5.31
N ARG A 186 -13.45 -16.50 -4.86
CA ARG A 186 -12.69 -15.62 -5.77
C ARG A 186 -11.56 -16.31 -6.53
N VAL A 187 -11.21 -17.52 -6.18
CA VAL A 187 -10.22 -18.30 -6.92
C VAL A 187 -10.64 -18.47 -8.39
N SER A 188 -11.92 -18.66 -8.68
CA SER A 188 -12.45 -18.75 -10.04
C SER A 188 -12.40 -17.45 -10.85
N ALA A 189 -12.27 -16.29 -10.17
CA ALA A 189 -12.12 -15.00 -10.81
C ALA A 189 -10.69 -14.65 -11.23
N ASP A 190 -9.74 -15.55 -10.93
CA ASP A 190 -8.34 -15.45 -11.36
C ASP A 190 -8.21 -15.88 -12.82
N THR A 191 -8.40 -14.92 -13.70
CA THR A 191 -8.26 -15.09 -15.15
C THR A 191 -6.94 -14.49 -15.62
N GLU A 192 -6.44 -14.96 -16.76
CA GLU A 192 -5.22 -14.41 -17.38
C GLU A 192 -5.30 -12.88 -17.56
N LYS A 193 -6.45 -12.38 -18.00
CA LYS A 193 -6.68 -10.93 -18.11
C LYS A 193 -6.58 -10.22 -16.78
N ALA A 194 -7.15 -10.77 -15.71
CA ALA A 194 -7.09 -10.16 -14.38
C ALA A 194 -5.65 -10.18 -13.83
N ARG A 195 -4.90 -11.25 -14.08
CA ARG A 195 -3.48 -11.34 -13.75
C ARG A 195 -2.64 -10.30 -14.47
N GLN A 196 -2.84 -10.13 -15.76
CA GLN A 196 -2.15 -9.14 -16.56
C GLN A 196 -2.36 -7.71 -16.00
N VAL A 197 -3.58 -7.38 -15.58
CA VAL A 197 -3.87 -6.10 -14.92
C VAL A 197 -3.04 -5.93 -13.65
N LEU A 198 -2.97 -6.95 -12.79
CA LEU A 198 -2.18 -6.90 -11.57
C LEU A 198 -0.68 -6.80 -11.87
N GLN A 199 -0.17 -7.58 -12.83
CA GLN A 199 1.23 -7.54 -13.27
C GLN A 199 1.64 -6.16 -13.77
N LEU A 200 0.82 -5.53 -14.60
CA LEU A 200 1.09 -4.17 -15.09
C LEU A 200 1.07 -3.13 -13.97
N ARG A 201 0.15 -3.26 -12.99
CA ARG A 201 0.14 -2.38 -11.82
C ARG A 201 1.39 -2.56 -10.96
N ALA A 202 1.82 -3.79 -10.72
CA ALA A 202 3.03 -4.09 -9.97
C ALA A 202 4.27 -3.57 -10.70
N LEU A 203 4.34 -3.76 -12.01
CA LEU A 203 5.43 -3.25 -12.84
C LEU A 203 5.50 -1.71 -12.80
N ALA A 204 4.36 -1.03 -12.97
CA ALA A 204 4.28 0.42 -12.85
C ALA A 204 4.76 0.93 -11.49
N ALA A 205 4.33 0.26 -10.40
CA ALA A 205 4.77 0.62 -9.06
C ALA A 205 6.27 0.37 -8.84
N LYS A 206 6.83 -0.69 -9.41
CA LYS A 206 8.27 -0.98 -9.37
C LYS A 206 9.08 0.08 -10.11
N VAL A 207 8.65 0.49 -11.30
CA VAL A 207 9.26 1.59 -12.06
C VAL A 207 9.18 2.88 -11.26
N ARG A 208 8.00 3.22 -10.72
CA ARG A 208 7.81 4.41 -9.89
C ARG A 208 8.73 4.41 -8.68
N ALA A 209 8.82 3.29 -7.96
CA ALA A 209 9.68 3.17 -6.80
C ALA A 209 11.15 3.41 -7.17
N ARG A 210 11.64 2.76 -8.22
CA ARG A 210 13.05 2.90 -8.65
C ARG A 210 13.39 4.33 -9.05
N ILE A 211 12.50 5.03 -9.75
CA ILE A 211 12.70 6.44 -10.12
C ILE A 211 12.62 7.34 -8.87
N ALA A 212 11.64 7.11 -8.00
CA ALA A 212 11.38 7.96 -6.83
C ALA A 212 12.50 7.92 -5.79
N ILE A 213 13.23 6.79 -5.68
CA ILE A 213 14.31 6.63 -4.69
C ILE A 213 15.69 7.04 -5.22
N GLU A 214 15.82 7.32 -6.50
CA GLU A 214 17.10 7.68 -7.11
C GLU A 214 17.42 9.16 -6.83
N PRO A 215 18.46 9.45 -6.02
CA PRO A 215 18.78 10.82 -5.64
C PRO A 215 19.18 11.73 -6.83
N THR A 216 19.67 11.11 -7.89
CA THR A 216 20.12 11.85 -9.10
C THR A 216 18.98 12.21 -10.04
N PHE A 217 17.74 11.79 -9.73
CA PHE A 217 16.56 12.10 -10.53
C PHE A 217 15.71 13.20 -9.87
N PRO A 218 16.00 14.49 -10.13
CA PRO A 218 15.22 15.60 -9.56
C PRO A 218 13.87 15.71 -10.27
N ILE A 219 12.92 14.86 -9.86
CA ILE A 219 11.60 14.74 -10.46
C ILE A 219 10.48 15.06 -9.44
N SER A 220 9.49 15.81 -9.86
CA SER A 220 8.25 16.02 -9.12
C SER A 220 7.04 15.57 -9.93
N ALA A 221 5.88 15.47 -9.27
CA ALA A 221 4.63 15.00 -9.86
C ALA A 221 4.81 13.67 -10.64
N LEU A 222 5.70 12.80 -10.13
CA LEU A 222 5.95 11.49 -10.72
C LEU A 222 4.68 10.64 -10.64
N ASP A 223 4.11 10.33 -11.79
CA ASP A 223 3.00 9.41 -11.99
C ASP A 223 3.46 8.29 -12.92
N VAL A 224 3.35 7.06 -12.45
CA VAL A 224 3.65 5.86 -13.24
C VAL A 224 2.49 4.91 -13.09
N ARG A 225 1.86 4.59 -14.20
CA ARG A 225 0.65 3.77 -14.22
C ARG A 225 0.57 2.90 -15.47
N PRO A 226 -0.22 1.82 -15.44
CA PRO A 226 -0.56 1.11 -16.67
C PRO A 226 -1.17 2.06 -17.69
N LYS A 227 -0.79 1.90 -18.94
CA LYS A 227 -1.43 2.60 -20.05
C LYS A 227 -2.72 1.87 -20.42
N GLU A 228 -3.79 2.61 -20.60
CA GLU A 228 -5.12 2.09 -20.89
C GLU A 228 -5.60 2.59 -22.24
N GLU A 229 -6.17 1.69 -23.03
CA GLU A 229 -6.93 2.02 -24.23
C GLU A 229 -8.29 1.32 -24.15
N GLY A 230 -9.33 2.10 -23.88
CA GLY A 230 -10.62 1.54 -23.51
C GLY A 230 -10.54 0.70 -22.22
N LEU A 231 -10.83 -0.60 -22.35
CA LEU A 231 -10.77 -1.57 -21.24
C LEU A 231 -9.48 -2.42 -21.22
N ILE A 232 -8.53 -2.12 -22.10
CA ILE A 232 -7.30 -2.90 -22.25
C ILE A 232 -6.13 -2.13 -21.65
N GLN A 233 -5.38 -2.79 -20.76
CA GLN A 233 -4.09 -2.29 -20.26
C GLN A 233 -2.98 -3.02 -21.02
N TYR A 234 -2.03 -2.30 -21.62
CA TYR A 234 -1.02 -2.91 -22.51
C TYR A 234 0.41 -2.37 -22.38
N GLY A 235 0.65 -1.40 -21.55
CA GLY A 235 1.95 -0.80 -21.37
C GLY A 235 2.04 0.05 -20.11
N ILE A 236 3.13 0.78 -19.98
CA ILE A 236 3.40 1.67 -18.85
C ILE A 236 3.51 3.11 -19.35
N MET A 237 2.83 4.03 -18.68
CA MET A 237 2.95 5.47 -18.86
C MET A 237 3.78 6.06 -17.71
N VAL A 238 4.82 6.82 -18.03
CA VAL A 238 5.66 7.55 -17.08
C VAL A 238 5.51 9.05 -17.31
N ARG A 239 4.98 9.75 -16.31
CA ARG A 239 4.76 11.20 -16.34
C ARG A 239 5.52 11.88 -15.21
N GLY A 240 5.98 13.10 -15.44
CA GLY A 240 6.61 13.88 -14.38
C GLY A 240 7.24 15.17 -14.87
N VAL A 241 7.61 16.01 -13.91
CA VAL A 241 8.35 17.26 -14.16
C VAL A 241 9.79 17.08 -13.70
N VAL A 242 10.71 17.13 -14.63
CA VAL A 242 12.15 16.92 -14.41
C VAL A 242 12.88 18.27 -14.39
N TYR A 243 13.70 18.48 -13.37
CA TYR A 243 14.43 19.75 -13.18
C TYR A 243 15.88 19.71 -13.67
N ASN A 244 16.35 18.56 -14.09
CA ASN A 244 17.66 18.40 -14.77
C ASN A 244 17.44 17.71 -16.12
N LYS A 245 17.74 18.41 -17.20
CA LYS A 245 17.51 17.90 -18.56
C LYS A 245 18.34 16.62 -18.86
N SER A 246 19.54 16.50 -18.28
CA SER A 246 20.36 15.30 -18.45
C SER A 246 19.80 14.06 -17.76
N ALA A 247 18.92 14.20 -16.76
CA ALA A 247 18.31 13.09 -16.07
C ALA A 247 17.19 12.41 -16.89
N ILE A 248 16.62 13.06 -17.91
CA ILE A 248 15.52 12.52 -18.71
C ILE A 248 15.92 11.18 -19.33
N GLY A 249 17.03 11.13 -20.05
CA GLY A 249 17.50 9.90 -20.69
C GLY A 249 17.78 8.77 -19.69
N ALA A 250 18.37 9.10 -18.54
CA ALA A 250 18.61 8.10 -17.47
C ALA A 250 17.31 7.57 -16.83
N ILE A 251 16.31 8.42 -16.67
CA ILE A 251 14.96 8.00 -16.20
C ILE A 251 14.32 7.06 -17.22
N GLU A 252 14.36 7.41 -18.51
CA GLU A 252 13.81 6.58 -19.59
C GLU A 252 14.51 5.22 -19.68
N GLU A 253 15.84 5.22 -19.64
CA GLU A 253 16.63 3.98 -19.65
C GLU A 253 16.31 3.09 -18.44
N THR A 254 16.23 3.69 -17.25
CA THR A 254 15.85 2.98 -16.02
C THR A 254 14.48 2.32 -16.15
N ALA A 255 13.49 3.06 -16.65
CA ALA A 255 12.14 2.53 -16.83
C ALA A 255 12.10 1.39 -17.85
N LYS A 256 12.73 1.59 -19.03
CA LYS A 256 12.81 0.57 -20.08
C LYS A 256 13.48 -0.71 -19.60
N LYS A 257 14.60 -0.59 -18.87
CA LYS A 257 15.30 -1.74 -18.29
C LYS A 257 14.43 -2.58 -17.34
N ILE A 258 13.57 -1.91 -16.55
CA ILE A 258 12.67 -2.60 -15.61
C ILE A 258 11.51 -3.25 -16.35
N CYS A 259 10.97 -2.60 -17.38
CA CYS A 259 9.80 -3.05 -18.13
C CYS A 259 10.13 -4.18 -19.12
N GLY A 260 11.39 -4.32 -19.56
CA GLY A 260 11.76 -5.32 -20.58
C GLY A 260 10.97 -5.11 -21.86
N ASP A 261 10.23 -6.14 -22.28
CA ASP A 261 9.42 -6.12 -23.51
C ASP A 261 8.09 -5.37 -23.39
N VAL A 262 7.71 -4.95 -22.16
CA VAL A 262 6.47 -4.18 -21.96
C VAL A 262 6.67 -2.75 -22.48
N PRO A 263 5.80 -2.26 -23.39
CA PRO A 263 5.92 -0.91 -23.95
C PRO A 263 5.86 0.18 -22.86
N VAL A 264 6.75 1.18 -22.99
CA VAL A 264 6.79 2.32 -22.06
C VAL A 264 6.68 3.62 -22.85
N GLU A 265 5.75 4.47 -22.45
CA GLU A 265 5.59 5.81 -22.97
C GLU A 265 5.96 6.86 -21.92
N PHE A 266 6.49 7.97 -22.38
CA PHE A 266 7.00 9.03 -21.52
C PHE A 266 6.35 10.36 -21.83
N GLU A 267 5.87 11.03 -20.79
CA GLU A 267 5.42 12.42 -20.81
C GLU A 267 6.23 13.19 -19.74
N LEU A 268 7.55 13.29 -19.95
CA LEU A 268 8.46 13.98 -19.05
C LEU A 268 8.65 15.42 -19.52
N GLN A 269 8.26 16.37 -18.68
CA GLN A 269 8.37 17.80 -18.95
C GLN A 269 9.61 18.34 -18.24
N TYR A 270 10.52 18.96 -18.99
CA TYR A 270 11.61 19.71 -18.41
C TYR A 270 11.12 21.08 -17.93
N ARG A 271 11.45 21.44 -16.68
CA ARG A 271 11.27 22.80 -16.15
C ARG A 271 12.57 23.25 -15.50
N TRP A 272 13.10 24.38 -15.96
CA TRP A 272 14.20 25.02 -15.27
C TRP A 272 13.74 25.60 -13.95
N HIS A 273 14.52 25.40 -12.88
CA HIS A 273 14.26 25.97 -11.55
C HIS A 273 15.57 26.44 -10.94
N PRO A 274 15.72 27.75 -10.59
CA PRO A 274 16.99 28.33 -10.16
C PRO A 274 17.57 27.71 -8.89
N ARG A 275 16.75 27.06 -8.07
CA ARG A 275 17.17 26.43 -6.80
C ARG A 275 17.21 24.89 -6.83
N LEU A 276 16.64 24.26 -7.84
CA LEU A 276 16.56 22.79 -7.92
C LEU A 276 17.59 22.19 -8.87
N GLY A 277 18.27 23.01 -9.71
CA GLY A 277 19.42 22.59 -10.50
C GLY A 277 20.69 22.34 -9.66
N GLU A 278 20.73 22.88 -8.43
CA GLU A 278 21.87 22.82 -7.50
C GLU A 278 21.57 21.98 -6.23
N TRP A 279 20.41 21.34 -6.14
CA TRP A 279 20.10 20.51 -4.98
C TRP A 279 20.88 19.22 -5.02
N HIS A 280 22.08 19.26 -4.48
CA HIS A 280 22.70 18.09 -3.89
C HIS A 280 21.85 17.71 -2.68
N PHE A 281 21.19 16.56 -2.75
CA PHE A 281 20.47 15.96 -1.62
C PHE A 281 21.50 15.68 -0.50
N ARG A 282 21.55 16.56 0.51
CA ARG A 282 22.23 16.34 1.78
C ARG A 282 21.25 15.75 2.79
#